data_b07377e01d221133bcaf30aba4462f61
#
_entry.id   b07377e01d221133bcaf30aba4462f61
#
_cell.length_a   1.000
_cell.length_b   1.000
_cell.length_c   1.000
_cell.angle_alpha   90.00
_cell.angle_beta   90.00
_cell.angle_gamma   90.00
#
_symmetry.space_group_name_H-M   'P 1'
#
loop_
_entity.id
_entity.type
_entity.pdbx_description
1 polymer ?
#
loop_
_entity_poly.entity_id
_entity_poly.type
_entity_poly.pdbx_seq_one_letter_code
_entity_poly.pdbx_strand_id
1 'polypeptide(L)'
;MRTLTYDNAQPASVDRAEVTTVVVVDDHQAVRMGIQMLLDDEPGIRVVASAGSYDEGLEAAVRLAPDIGVVDYHLPQRDGLALTRKLASVANPPRVLIFSAYADQRLELAALLAGADAVLGKNSLGLELCYRIEALARGEGPRISIPTETLAAVGEELEIEDRPILGMLAAGPDPEEIATVLGLSPSELESRRSAMLDRLKAPPRLTEPRS
;
A
#
# COMPACT_ATOMS: atom_id res chain seq x y z
N MET A 1 -65.26 0.49 22.28
CA MET A 1 -63.96 0.29 22.89
C MET A 1 -63.02 -0.23 21.78
N ARG A 2 -62.26 0.65 21.14
CA ARG A 2 -61.33 0.32 20.04
C ARG A 2 -59.92 0.25 20.62
N THR A 3 -59.36 -0.96 20.59
CA THR A 3 -57.98 -1.22 21.02
C THR A 3 -57.06 -0.73 19.94
N LEU A 4 -56.20 0.26 20.24
CA LEU A 4 -55.12 0.72 19.37
C LEU A 4 -53.95 -0.26 19.58
N THR A 5 -53.65 -1.05 18.56
CA THR A 5 -52.43 -1.84 18.47
C THR A 5 -51.32 -0.90 18.05
N TYR A 6 -50.35 -0.66 18.94
CA TYR A 6 -49.08 -0.01 18.58
C TYR A 6 -48.25 -1.01 17.77
N ASP A 7 -48.05 -0.66 16.52
CA ASP A 7 -47.09 -1.34 15.65
C ASP A 7 -45.68 -1.00 16.14
N ASN A 8 -45.00 -1.99 16.68
CA ASN A 8 -43.65 -1.90 17.21
C ASN A 8 -42.70 -2.06 16.01
N ALA A 9 -42.68 -1.07 15.11
CA ALA A 9 -41.64 -0.99 14.07
C ALA A 9 -40.29 -0.82 14.76
N GLN A 10 -39.51 -1.89 14.80
CA GLN A 10 -38.11 -1.82 15.15
C GLN A 10 -37.46 -0.81 14.20
N PRO A 11 -36.64 0.13 14.72
CA PRO A 11 -35.87 1.02 13.85
C PRO A 11 -34.97 0.13 12.98
N ALA A 12 -35.11 0.32 11.67
CA ALA A 12 -34.20 -0.28 10.69
C ALA A 12 -32.77 -0.12 11.22
N SER A 13 -32.01 -1.22 11.22
CA SER A 13 -30.59 -1.24 11.50
C SER A 13 -29.96 -0.13 10.67
N VAL A 14 -29.54 0.94 11.32
CA VAL A 14 -28.66 1.94 10.71
C VAL A 14 -27.43 1.15 10.34
N ASP A 15 -27.24 0.96 9.04
CA ASP A 15 -26.03 0.41 8.45
C ASP A 15 -24.88 1.24 9.05
N ARG A 16 -24.15 0.67 9.99
CA ARG A 16 -22.93 1.30 10.51
C ARG A 16 -21.98 1.27 9.34
N ALA A 17 -21.90 2.37 8.60
CA ALA A 17 -20.83 2.57 7.66
C ALA A 17 -19.53 2.16 8.37
N GLU A 18 -18.92 1.11 7.87
CA GLU A 18 -17.72 0.52 8.47
C GLU A 18 -16.63 1.60 8.41
N VAL A 19 -16.19 2.09 9.58
CA VAL A 19 -15.20 3.18 9.67
C VAL A 19 -13.85 2.61 9.29
N THR A 20 -13.27 3.10 8.21
CA THR A 20 -11.92 2.73 7.76
C THR A 20 -10.87 3.22 8.76
N THR A 21 -10.10 2.30 9.30
CA THR A 21 -9.03 2.58 10.26
C THR A 21 -7.70 2.76 9.56
N VAL A 22 -6.97 3.83 9.92
CA VAL A 22 -5.72 4.23 9.25
C VAL A 22 -4.59 4.34 10.26
N VAL A 23 -3.42 3.76 9.93
CA VAL A 23 -2.16 4.08 10.58
C VAL A 23 -1.33 4.98 9.67
N VAL A 24 -0.80 6.08 10.23
CA VAL A 24 0.08 7.01 9.52
C VAL A 24 1.51 6.82 10.00
N VAL A 25 2.44 6.58 9.08
CA VAL A 25 3.86 6.37 9.38
C VAL A 25 4.71 7.34 8.55
N ASP A 26 5.30 8.33 9.20
CA ASP A 26 6.11 9.38 8.57
C ASP A 26 7.06 9.94 9.64
N ASP A 27 8.32 10.19 9.36
CA ASP A 27 9.25 10.71 10.37
C ASP A 27 9.03 12.21 10.67
N HIS A 28 8.35 12.93 9.78
CA HIS A 28 8.02 14.35 9.95
C HIS A 28 6.72 14.54 10.74
N GLN A 29 6.83 14.95 11.99
CA GLN A 29 5.66 15.18 12.85
C GLN A 29 4.62 16.14 12.22
N ALA A 30 5.05 17.19 11.53
CA ALA A 30 4.15 18.15 10.89
C ALA A 30 3.31 17.49 9.78
N VAL A 31 3.89 16.57 9.02
CA VAL A 31 3.20 15.80 7.97
C VAL A 31 2.15 14.90 8.62
N ARG A 32 2.51 14.15 9.67
CA ARG A 32 1.56 13.29 10.39
C ARG A 32 0.38 14.07 10.94
N MET A 33 0.64 15.25 11.57
CA MET A 33 -0.42 16.13 12.09
C MET A 33 -1.31 16.64 10.97
N GLY A 34 -0.74 17.05 9.83
CA GLY A 34 -1.50 17.50 8.67
C GLY A 34 -2.41 16.41 8.09
N ILE A 35 -1.90 15.18 7.95
CA ILE A 35 -2.70 14.03 7.51
C ILE A 35 -3.82 13.75 8.51
N GLN A 36 -3.52 13.74 9.81
CA GLN A 36 -4.53 13.49 10.84
C GLN A 36 -5.65 14.51 10.80
N MET A 37 -5.33 15.81 10.78
CA MET A 37 -6.34 16.88 10.67
C MET A 37 -7.22 16.73 9.44
N LEU A 38 -6.61 16.36 8.30
CA LEU A 38 -7.34 16.16 7.06
C LEU A 38 -8.31 14.97 7.16
N LEU A 39 -7.86 13.84 7.73
CA LEU A 39 -8.67 12.64 7.83
C LEU A 39 -9.70 12.69 8.97
N ASP A 40 -9.48 13.50 10.01
CA ASP A 40 -10.45 13.72 11.10
C ASP A 40 -11.72 14.44 10.61
N ASP A 41 -11.63 15.18 9.49
CA ASP A 41 -12.79 15.84 8.85
C ASP A 41 -13.63 14.87 7.99
N GLU A 42 -13.15 13.64 7.73
CA GLU A 42 -13.81 12.62 6.89
C GLU A 42 -14.60 11.60 7.75
N PRO A 43 -15.94 11.63 7.75
CA PRO A 43 -16.76 10.83 8.68
C PRO A 43 -16.56 9.32 8.61
N GLY A 44 -16.07 8.80 7.46
CA GLY A 44 -15.85 7.38 7.22
C GLY A 44 -14.42 6.89 7.52
N ILE A 45 -13.52 7.78 7.97
CA ILE A 45 -12.10 7.48 8.18
C ILE A 45 -11.70 7.82 9.62
N ARG A 46 -10.82 7.02 10.20
CA ARG A 46 -10.27 7.28 11.54
C ARG A 46 -8.80 6.90 11.61
N VAL A 47 -7.96 7.86 11.96
CA VAL A 47 -6.55 7.59 12.29
C VAL A 47 -6.48 6.93 13.67
N VAL A 48 -6.03 5.67 13.71
CA VAL A 48 -5.93 4.87 14.95
C VAL A 48 -4.53 4.90 15.55
N ALA A 49 -3.52 5.26 14.77
CA ALA A 49 -2.14 5.49 15.24
C ALA A 49 -1.36 6.40 14.30
N SER A 50 -0.38 7.10 14.88
CA SER A 50 0.60 7.94 14.20
C SER A 50 1.99 7.55 14.69
N ALA A 51 2.87 7.12 13.79
CA ALA A 51 4.19 6.56 14.09
C ALA A 51 5.29 7.34 13.35
N GLY A 52 6.42 7.56 14.00
CA GLY A 52 7.55 8.30 13.44
C GLY A 52 8.67 7.42 12.90
N SER A 53 8.53 6.10 12.97
CA SER A 53 9.57 5.16 12.58
C SER A 53 9.00 3.85 12.05
N TYR A 54 9.88 3.06 11.41
CA TYR A 54 9.56 1.70 10.97
C TYR A 54 9.03 0.83 12.12
N ASP A 55 9.73 0.80 13.26
CA ASP A 55 9.40 -0.10 14.36
C ASP A 55 8.08 0.28 15.03
N GLU A 56 7.83 1.58 15.24
CA GLU A 56 6.55 2.09 15.76
C GLU A 56 5.39 1.78 14.80
N GLY A 57 5.60 1.96 13.49
CA GLY A 57 4.60 1.66 12.47
C GLY A 57 4.24 0.19 12.43
N LEU A 58 5.24 -0.69 12.49
CA LEU A 58 5.03 -2.14 12.54
C LEU A 58 4.30 -2.57 13.83
N GLU A 59 4.71 -2.05 14.99
CA GLU A 59 4.06 -2.33 16.27
C GLU A 59 2.58 -1.89 16.24
N ALA A 60 2.32 -0.68 15.75
CA ALA A 60 0.96 -0.17 15.64
C ALA A 60 0.10 -1.05 14.72
N ALA A 61 0.62 -1.45 13.57
CA ALA A 61 -0.10 -2.30 12.62
C ALA A 61 -0.42 -3.68 13.21
N VAL A 62 0.55 -4.32 13.88
CA VAL A 62 0.33 -5.63 14.51
C VAL A 62 -0.70 -5.55 15.64
N ARG A 63 -0.65 -4.50 16.46
CA ARG A 63 -1.51 -4.33 17.62
C ARG A 63 -2.94 -3.91 17.26
N LEU A 64 -3.09 -3.02 16.29
CA LEU A 64 -4.38 -2.37 15.97
C LEU A 64 -5.06 -2.96 14.75
N ALA A 65 -4.36 -3.77 13.95
CA ALA A 65 -4.84 -4.36 12.70
C ALA A 65 -5.63 -3.33 11.84
N PRO A 66 -5.02 -2.18 11.47
CA PRO A 66 -5.70 -1.14 10.69
C PRO A 66 -6.03 -1.64 9.28
N ASP A 67 -7.05 -1.04 8.67
CA ASP A 67 -7.42 -1.35 7.29
C ASP A 67 -6.39 -0.79 6.30
N ILE A 68 -5.86 0.41 6.58
CA ILE A 68 -4.94 1.13 5.69
C ILE A 68 -3.68 1.58 6.44
N GLY A 69 -2.52 1.40 5.80
CA GLY A 69 -1.27 2.03 6.18
C GLY A 69 -0.89 3.15 5.19
N VAL A 70 -0.83 4.40 5.65
CA VAL A 70 -0.22 5.51 4.91
C VAL A 70 1.23 5.60 5.35
N VAL A 71 2.16 5.24 4.48
CA VAL A 71 3.57 5.03 4.82
C VAL A 71 4.47 5.95 4.00
N ASP A 72 5.27 6.78 4.67
CA ASP A 72 6.32 7.53 3.99
C ASP A 72 7.39 6.60 3.42
N TYR A 73 7.87 6.91 2.23
CA TYR A 73 9.00 6.19 1.64
C TYR A 73 10.28 6.38 2.47
N HIS A 74 10.56 7.60 2.93
CA HIS A 74 11.77 7.93 3.68
C HIS A 74 11.52 7.82 5.19
N LEU A 75 11.83 6.67 5.77
CA LEU A 75 11.82 6.49 7.22
C LEU A 75 13.25 6.33 7.74
N PRO A 76 13.51 6.74 8.99
CA PRO A 76 14.82 6.53 9.62
C PRO A 76 15.20 5.06 9.67
N GLN A 77 16.46 4.74 9.40
CA GLN A 77 17.08 3.41 9.49
C GLN A 77 16.62 2.39 8.43
N ARG A 78 15.32 2.34 8.12
CA ARG A 78 14.72 1.45 7.11
C ARG A 78 13.67 2.22 6.33
N ASP A 79 13.64 2.04 5.02
CA ASP A 79 12.67 2.74 4.17
C ASP A 79 11.22 2.17 4.30
N GLY A 80 10.25 2.95 3.82
CA GLY A 80 8.85 2.57 3.84
C GLY A 80 8.53 1.32 3.01
N LEU A 81 9.34 0.99 2.00
CA LEU A 81 9.16 -0.24 1.23
C LEU A 81 9.52 -1.48 2.06
N ALA A 82 10.55 -1.37 2.93
CA ALA A 82 10.87 -2.43 3.88
C ALA A 82 9.73 -2.63 4.90
N LEU A 83 9.09 -1.55 5.34
CA LEU A 83 7.91 -1.62 6.21
C LEU A 83 6.74 -2.26 5.46
N THR A 84 6.45 -1.83 4.24
CA THR A 84 5.38 -2.39 3.38
C THR A 84 5.51 -3.90 3.23
N ARG A 85 6.70 -4.39 2.87
CA ARG A 85 6.97 -5.83 2.79
C ARG A 85 6.71 -6.56 4.10
N LYS A 86 7.10 -5.95 5.22
CA LYS A 86 6.87 -6.55 6.53
C LYS A 86 5.40 -6.57 6.89
N LEU A 87 4.66 -5.51 6.56
CA LEU A 87 3.21 -5.42 6.76
C LEU A 87 2.44 -6.47 5.95
N ALA A 88 2.89 -6.82 4.75
CA ALA A 88 2.28 -7.88 3.94
C ALA A 88 2.36 -9.27 4.62
N SER A 89 3.24 -9.46 5.61
CA SER A 89 3.45 -10.73 6.32
C SER A 89 2.82 -10.80 7.72
N VAL A 90 2.09 -9.77 8.16
CA VAL A 90 1.37 -9.81 9.46
C VAL A 90 0.06 -10.59 9.33
N ALA A 91 -0.54 -10.97 10.46
CA ALA A 91 -1.75 -11.80 10.47
C ALA A 91 -2.96 -11.15 9.77
N ASN A 92 -3.09 -9.81 9.90
CA ASN A 92 -4.10 -9.01 9.22
C ASN A 92 -3.36 -7.89 8.47
N PRO A 93 -2.93 -8.12 7.23
CA PRO A 93 -2.14 -7.15 6.49
C PRO A 93 -3.01 -5.95 6.09
N PRO A 94 -2.62 -4.71 6.42
CA PRO A 94 -3.30 -3.53 5.92
C PRO A 94 -3.04 -3.35 4.43
N ARG A 95 -3.92 -2.69 3.73
CA ARG A 95 -3.58 -2.12 2.42
C ARG A 95 -2.62 -0.95 2.62
N VAL A 96 -1.61 -0.86 1.76
CA VAL A 96 -0.56 0.15 1.94
C VAL A 96 -0.56 1.17 0.82
N LEU A 97 -0.66 2.44 1.21
CA LEU A 97 -0.43 3.61 0.37
C LEU A 97 0.92 4.21 0.71
N ILE A 98 1.86 4.18 -0.24
CA ILE A 98 3.12 4.92 -0.12
C ILE A 98 2.88 6.40 -0.37
N PHE A 99 3.25 7.25 0.60
CA PHE A 99 3.09 8.69 0.53
C PHE A 99 4.45 9.37 0.52
N SER A 100 4.90 9.86 -0.64
CA SER A 100 6.29 10.28 -0.85
C SER A 100 6.40 11.69 -1.45
N ALA A 101 7.45 12.42 -1.09
CA ALA A 101 7.76 13.69 -1.72
C ALA A 101 8.12 13.54 -3.22
N TYR A 102 8.58 12.35 -3.62
CA TYR A 102 8.99 12.01 -4.98
C TYR A 102 8.27 10.73 -5.42
N ALA A 103 7.13 10.89 -6.08
CA ALA A 103 6.35 9.80 -6.66
C ALA A 103 6.66 9.72 -8.16
N ASP A 104 7.73 9.01 -8.51
CA ASP A 104 8.11 8.72 -9.89
C ASP A 104 7.82 7.25 -10.25
N GLN A 105 7.93 6.91 -11.53
CA GLN A 105 7.68 5.55 -12.03
C GLN A 105 8.59 4.49 -11.40
N ARG A 106 9.81 4.87 -11.01
CA ARG A 106 10.75 3.94 -10.35
C ARG A 106 10.29 3.62 -8.93
N LEU A 107 9.80 4.62 -8.19
CA LEU A 107 9.18 4.39 -6.88
C LEU A 107 7.89 3.58 -7.01
N GLU A 108 7.04 3.88 -7.99
CA GLU A 108 5.82 3.11 -8.23
C GLU A 108 6.12 1.63 -8.47
N LEU A 109 7.11 1.33 -9.29
CA LEU A 109 7.53 -0.04 -9.54
C LEU A 109 8.11 -0.71 -8.29
N ALA A 110 8.95 0.00 -7.54
CA ALA A 110 9.51 -0.49 -6.29
C ALA A 110 8.43 -0.74 -5.23
N ALA A 111 7.42 0.13 -5.16
CA ALA A 111 6.26 0.00 -4.28
C ALA A 111 5.40 -1.21 -4.66
N LEU A 112 5.14 -1.42 -5.96
CA LEU A 112 4.46 -2.61 -6.47
C LEU A 112 5.19 -3.89 -6.06
N LEU A 113 6.50 -3.95 -6.24
CA LEU A 113 7.33 -5.09 -5.83
C LEU A 113 7.34 -5.27 -4.30
N ALA A 114 7.26 -4.20 -3.53
CA ALA A 114 7.14 -4.27 -2.08
C ALA A 114 5.77 -4.72 -1.59
N GLY A 115 4.75 -4.72 -2.46
CA GLY A 115 3.38 -5.09 -2.13
C GLY A 115 2.51 -3.92 -1.68
N ALA A 116 2.86 -2.69 -2.07
CA ALA A 116 1.99 -1.55 -1.89
C ALA A 116 0.81 -1.58 -2.87
N ASP A 117 -0.34 -1.09 -2.43
CA ASP A 117 -1.56 -0.99 -3.24
C ASP A 117 -1.60 0.31 -4.04
N ALA A 118 -1.01 1.39 -3.52
CA ALA A 118 -0.97 2.69 -4.18
C ALA A 118 0.28 3.50 -3.84
N VAL A 119 0.59 4.47 -4.70
CA VAL A 119 1.59 5.51 -4.45
C VAL A 119 0.94 6.87 -4.65
N LEU A 120 1.19 7.81 -3.76
CA LEU A 120 0.71 9.19 -3.85
C LEU A 120 1.83 10.18 -3.49
N GLY A 121 1.95 11.24 -4.26
CA GLY A 121 2.90 12.31 -3.98
C GLY A 121 2.45 13.21 -2.82
N LYS A 122 3.36 13.61 -1.93
CA LYS A 122 3.06 14.56 -0.84
C LYS A 122 2.65 15.96 -1.34
N ASN A 123 2.84 16.25 -2.62
CA ASN A 123 2.38 17.45 -3.29
C ASN A 123 0.94 17.34 -3.83
N SER A 124 0.31 16.18 -3.75
CA SER A 124 -1.08 15.98 -4.12
C SER A 124 -2.02 16.74 -3.17
N LEU A 125 -3.17 17.12 -3.70
CA LEU A 125 -4.20 17.78 -2.89
C LEU A 125 -4.71 16.83 -1.80
N GLY A 126 -5.02 17.38 -0.62
CA GLY A 126 -5.50 16.57 0.51
C GLY A 126 -6.73 15.72 0.20
N LEU A 127 -7.65 16.24 -0.63
CA LEU A 127 -8.81 15.50 -1.12
C LEU A 127 -8.43 14.22 -1.90
N GLU A 128 -7.29 14.22 -2.59
CA GLU A 128 -6.82 13.03 -3.30
C GLU A 128 -6.40 11.94 -2.33
N LEU A 129 -5.78 12.30 -1.20
CA LEU A 129 -5.43 11.33 -0.16
C LEU A 129 -6.69 10.66 0.42
N CYS A 130 -7.71 11.44 0.79
CA CYS A 130 -8.98 10.91 1.30
C CYS A 130 -9.63 9.98 0.28
N TYR A 131 -9.74 10.41 -0.98
CA TYR A 131 -10.30 9.59 -2.06
C TYR A 131 -9.54 8.26 -2.24
N ARG A 132 -8.20 8.28 -2.20
CA ARG A 132 -7.36 7.09 -2.33
C ARG A 132 -7.56 6.12 -1.15
N ILE A 133 -7.63 6.64 0.07
CA ILE A 133 -7.89 5.82 1.27
C ILE A 133 -9.25 5.14 1.16
N GLU A 134 -10.30 5.88 0.81
CA GLU A 134 -11.63 5.32 0.62
C GLU A 134 -11.69 4.27 -0.49
N ALA A 135 -11.07 4.55 -1.64
CA ALA A 135 -11.02 3.62 -2.75
C ALA A 135 -10.30 2.32 -2.37
N LEU A 136 -9.18 2.42 -1.66
CA LEU A 136 -8.47 1.27 -1.12
C LEU A 136 -9.33 0.49 -0.13
N ALA A 137 -10.03 1.16 0.78
CA ALA A 137 -10.91 0.51 1.75
C ALA A 137 -12.03 -0.31 1.10
N ARG A 138 -12.60 0.20 -0.01
CA ARG A 138 -13.61 -0.52 -0.80
C ARG A 138 -13.04 -1.63 -1.69
N GLY A 139 -11.71 -1.79 -1.73
CA GLY A 139 -11.08 -2.68 -2.72
C GLY A 139 -11.17 -2.16 -4.16
N GLU A 140 -11.62 -0.92 -4.31
CA GLU A 140 -11.73 -0.17 -5.54
C GLU A 140 -10.58 0.82 -5.56
N GLY A 141 -9.70 0.80 -6.41
CA GLY A 141 -8.66 1.82 -6.44
C GLY A 141 -7.77 1.61 -7.63
N PRO A 142 -7.22 2.69 -8.18
CA PRO A 142 -6.20 2.53 -9.17
C PRO A 142 -5.04 1.81 -8.50
N ARG A 143 -4.88 0.55 -8.85
CA ARG A 143 -3.64 -0.17 -8.60
C ARG A 143 -2.49 0.63 -9.20
N ILE A 144 -1.31 0.47 -8.66
CA ILE A 144 -0.10 1.07 -9.25
C ILE A 144 -0.06 0.69 -10.73
N SER A 145 -0.12 1.69 -11.61
CA SER A 145 -0.14 1.49 -13.06
C SER A 145 1.22 1.83 -13.64
N ILE A 146 1.94 0.82 -14.08
CA ILE A 146 3.27 0.98 -14.68
C ILE A 146 3.15 1.01 -16.21
N PRO A 147 3.65 2.05 -16.89
CA PRO A 147 3.69 2.09 -18.35
C PRO A 147 4.44 0.90 -18.94
N THR A 148 3.97 0.39 -20.08
CA THR A 148 4.55 -0.78 -20.74
C THR A 148 6.02 -0.56 -21.10
N GLU A 149 6.41 0.65 -21.52
CA GLU A 149 7.79 1.01 -21.79
C GLU A 149 8.69 0.94 -20.55
N THR A 150 8.17 1.34 -19.39
CA THR A 150 8.88 1.23 -18.10
C THR A 150 9.07 -0.23 -17.70
N LEU A 151 8.02 -1.05 -17.85
CA LEU A 151 8.11 -2.49 -17.61
C LEU A 151 9.13 -3.17 -18.53
N ALA A 152 9.15 -2.80 -19.80
CA ALA A 152 10.10 -3.33 -20.76
C ALA A 152 11.55 -2.95 -20.39
N ALA A 153 11.79 -1.66 -20.11
CA ALA A 153 13.12 -1.17 -19.76
C ALA A 153 13.66 -1.83 -18.49
N VAL A 154 12.84 -1.92 -17.43
CA VAL A 154 13.23 -2.58 -16.19
C VAL A 154 13.34 -4.09 -16.37
N GLY A 155 12.50 -4.68 -17.21
CA GLY A 155 12.60 -6.10 -17.55
C GLY A 155 13.97 -6.51 -18.11
N GLU A 156 14.69 -5.59 -18.78
CA GLU A 156 16.06 -5.85 -19.25
C GLU A 156 17.09 -5.90 -18.12
N GLU A 157 16.82 -5.23 -17.00
CA GLU A 157 17.67 -5.23 -15.80
C GLU A 157 17.44 -6.49 -14.91
N LEU A 158 16.33 -7.21 -15.15
CA LEU A 158 15.93 -8.40 -14.37
C LEU A 158 16.34 -9.69 -15.03
N GLU A 159 16.41 -10.75 -14.23
CA GLU A 159 16.56 -12.13 -14.75
C GLU A 159 15.36 -12.50 -15.64
N ILE A 160 15.61 -13.33 -16.64
CA ILE A 160 14.57 -13.70 -17.62
C ILE A 160 13.37 -14.38 -16.93
N GLU A 161 13.64 -15.17 -15.89
CA GLU A 161 12.62 -15.89 -15.12
C GLU A 161 11.76 -14.97 -14.24
N ASP A 162 12.23 -13.75 -13.94
CA ASP A 162 11.50 -12.78 -13.10
C ASP A 162 10.58 -11.86 -13.91
N ARG A 163 10.80 -11.74 -15.21
CA ARG A 163 10.01 -10.89 -16.12
C ARG A 163 8.51 -11.23 -16.14
N PRO A 164 8.10 -12.51 -16.17
CA PRO A 164 6.69 -12.88 -16.08
C PRO A 164 6.06 -12.45 -14.75
N ILE A 165 6.79 -12.55 -13.64
CA ILE A 165 6.31 -12.11 -12.32
C ILE A 165 6.03 -10.62 -12.35
N LEU A 166 6.97 -9.80 -12.85
CA LEU A 166 6.80 -8.36 -12.97
C LEU A 166 5.58 -7.99 -13.82
N GLY A 167 5.43 -8.62 -14.99
CA GLY A 167 4.30 -8.40 -15.89
C GLY A 167 2.96 -8.74 -15.24
N MET A 168 2.88 -9.85 -14.53
CA MET A 168 1.65 -10.26 -13.83
C MET A 168 1.34 -9.34 -12.65
N LEU A 169 2.32 -8.94 -11.84
CA LEU A 169 2.12 -7.98 -10.76
C LEU A 169 1.55 -6.65 -11.29
N ALA A 170 2.08 -6.16 -12.40
CA ALA A 170 1.60 -4.93 -13.04
C ALA A 170 0.19 -5.07 -13.64
N ALA A 171 -0.20 -6.26 -14.06
CA ALA A 171 -1.54 -6.56 -14.57
C ALA A 171 -2.59 -6.72 -13.45
N GLY A 172 -2.14 -6.96 -12.21
CA GLY A 172 -2.96 -6.86 -10.99
C GLY A 172 -3.61 -8.13 -10.46
N PRO A 173 -3.28 -9.38 -10.89
CA PRO A 173 -3.74 -10.56 -10.20
C PRO A 173 -3.14 -10.65 -8.79
N ASP A 174 -3.81 -11.41 -7.91
CA ASP A 174 -3.31 -11.63 -6.56
C ASP A 174 -2.00 -12.45 -6.56
N PRO A 175 -1.11 -12.23 -5.58
CA PRO A 175 0.14 -12.98 -5.47
C PRO A 175 -0.06 -14.51 -5.42
N GLU A 176 -1.14 -15.00 -4.82
CA GLU A 176 -1.47 -16.43 -4.80
C GLU A 176 -1.81 -16.97 -6.20
N GLU A 177 -2.54 -16.18 -7.00
CA GLU A 177 -2.83 -16.51 -8.39
C GLU A 177 -1.56 -16.51 -9.24
N ILE A 178 -0.68 -15.50 -9.06
CA ILE A 178 0.63 -15.44 -9.74
C ILE A 178 1.46 -16.68 -9.41
N ALA A 179 1.57 -17.04 -8.13
CA ALA A 179 2.31 -18.20 -7.69
C ALA A 179 1.77 -19.48 -8.35
N THR A 180 0.44 -19.65 -8.36
CA THR A 180 -0.23 -20.79 -8.98
C THR A 180 0.05 -20.89 -10.47
N VAL A 181 -0.11 -19.80 -11.22
CA VAL A 181 0.10 -19.76 -12.67
C VAL A 181 1.54 -20.07 -13.05
N LEU A 182 2.50 -19.58 -12.26
CA LEU A 182 3.93 -19.77 -12.52
C LEU A 182 4.50 -21.05 -11.89
N GLY A 183 3.70 -21.84 -11.15
CA GLY A 183 4.14 -23.05 -10.47
C GLY A 183 5.15 -22.78 -9.33
N LEU A 184 5.05 -21.59 -8.71
CA LEU A 184 5.92 -21.20 -7.60
C LEU A 184 5.20 -21.42 -6.26
N SER A 185 5.96 -21.65 -5.20
CA SER A 185 5.43 -21.51 -3.85
C SER A 185 5.28 -20.02 -3.47
N PRO A 186 4.39 -19.67 -2.55
CA PRO A 186 4.28 -18.28 -2.06
C PRO A 186 5.61 -17.71 -1.54
N SER A 187 6.43 -18.53 -0.89
CA SER A 187 7.75 -18.14 -0.38
C SER A 187 8.76 -17.87 -1.49
N GLU A 188 8.72 -18.64 -2.58
CA GLU A 188 9.58 -18.42 -3.76
C GLU A 188 9.18 -17.14 -4.48
N LEU A 189 7.88 -16.89 -4.67
CA LEU A 189 7.39 -15.64 -5.26
C LEU A 189 7.86 -14.43 -4.44
N GLU A 190 7.72 -14.47 -3.12
CA GLU A 190 8.15 -13.38 -2.24
C GLU A 190 9.67 -13.18 -2.26
N SER A 191 10.45 -14.27 -2.30
CA SER A 191 11.90 -14.21 -2.43
C SER A 191 12.33 -13.55 -3.74
N ARG A 192 11.67 -13.89 -4.86
CA ARG A 192 11.94 -13.29 -6.18
C ARG A 192 11.54 -11.81 -6.22
N ARG A 193 10.39 -11.45 -5.68
CA ARG A 193 9.96 -10.04 -5.54
C ARG A 193 10.97 -9.22 -4.74
N SER A 194 11.48 -9.80 -3.64
CA SER A 194 12.52 -9.17 -2.84
C SER A 194 13.81 -8.95 -3.62
N ALA A 195 14.27 -9.95 -4.35
CA ALA A 195 15.48 -9.86 -5.16
C ALA A 195 15.35 -8.82 -6.28
N MET A 196 14.19 -8.76 -6.96
CA MET A 196 13.89 -7.73 -7.96
C MET A 196 13.93 -6.32 -7.34
N LEU A 197 13.31 -6.14 -6.17
CA LEU A 197 13.31 -4.85 -5.47
C LEU A 197 14.73 -4.41 -5.08
N ASP A 198 15.55 -5.32 -4.57
CA ASP A 198 16.93 -5.04 -4.19
C ASP A 198 17.79 -4.63 -5.41
N ARG A 199 17.55 -5.25 -6.57
CA ARG A 199 18.20 -4.85 -7.83
C ARG A 199 17.80 -3.45 -8.28
N LEU A 200 16.52 -3.11 -8.18
CA LEU A 200 16.03 -1.77 -8.54
C LEU A 200 16.55 -0.66 -7.62
N LYS A 201 16.83 -0.98 -6.37
CA LYS A 201 17.43 -0.04 -5.40
C LYS A 201 18.94 0.11 -5.60
N ALA A 202 19.60 -0.86 -6.20
CA ALA A 202 21.01 -0.76 -6.48
C ALA A 202 21.27 0.34 -7.53
N PRO A 203 22.36 1.13 -7.40
CA PRO A 203 22.75 2.06 -8.46
C PRO A 203 22.99 1.26 -9.76
N PRO A 204 22.62 1.81 -10.93
CA PRO A 204 22.82 1.14 -12.20
C PRO A 204 24.29 0.71 -12.31
N ARG A 205 24.51 -0.57 -12.63
CA ARG A 205 25.87 -1.05 -12.90
C ARG A 205 26.40 -0.27 -14.09
N LEU A 206 27.46 0.49 -13.89
CA LEU A 206 28.20 1.09 -14.99
C LEU A 206 28.66 -0.06 -15.89
N THR A 207 27.98 -0.28 -17.00
CA THR A 207 28.46 -1.18 -18.04
C THR A 207 29.73 -0.56 -18.57
N GLU A 208 30.89 -1.17 -18.25
CA GLU A 208 32.12 -0.82 -18.91
C GLU A 208 31.90 -0.98 -20.44
N PRO A 209 32.31 0.02 -21.24
CA PRO A 209 32.21 -0.12 -22.68
C PRO A 209 33.01 -1.34 -23.10
N ARG A 210 32.35 -2.30 -23.78
CA ARG A 210 33.05 -3.43 -24.39
C ARG A 210 34.10 -2.89 -25.36
N SER A 211 35.36 -3.12 -25.02
CA SER A 211 36.53 -2.84 -25.86
C SER A 211 36.49 -3.70 -27.12
#